data_ea1ecc8d94e25d11b234682b0f565a5a
#
_entry.id   ea1ecc8d94e25d11b234682b0f565a5a
#
_cell.length_a   1.000
_cell.length_b   1.000
_cell.length_c   1.000
_cell.angle_alpha   90.00
_cell.angle_beta   90.00
_cell.angle_gamma   90.00
#
_symmetry.space_group_name_H-M   'P 1'
#
loop_
_entity.id
_entity.type
_entity.pdbx_description
1 polymer ?
#
loop_
_entity_poly.entity_id
_entity_poly.type
_entity_poly.pdbx_seq_one_letter_code
_entity_poly.pdbx_strand_id
1 'polypeptide(L)'
;VSSIGHLYGPVVFDDLHYRFRPYDQWTSYGQSKSAIVLFTVAAAQRWADDGIAVNALMPGNIASTALVRHLGPDDFANLGKETAVTLPPEKTIEQGAATSVLLAASPELERVTGRYYEDCAEAPEVQEREGHAGGVAPYALDPDNADRLWKVSEQLTQ
;
A
#
# COMPACT_ATOMS: atom_id res chain seq x y z
N VAL A 1 5.74 3.46 3.13
CA VAL A 1 4.35 3.87 3.39
C VAL A 1 3.49 3.56 2.17
N SER A 2 2.53 2.65 2.32
CA SER A 2 1.52 2.32 1.31
C SER A 2 0.21 3.09 1.60
N SER A 3 -0.93 2.52 1.23
CA SER A 3 -2.26 3.12 1.37
C SER A 3 -3.33 2.05 1.23
N ILE A 4 -4.54 2.29 1.75
CA ILE A 4 -5.73 1.52 1.38
C ILE A 4 -5.93 1.50 -0.15
N GLY A 5 -5.38 2.48 -0.85
CA GLY A 5 -5.40 2.54 -2.31
C GLY A 5 -4.83 1.29 -3.01
N HIS A 6 -4.04 0.45 -2.34
CA HIS A 6 -3.61 -0.82 -2.91
C HIS A 6 -4.79 -1.75 -3.24
N LEU A 7 -5.94 -1.58 -2.57
CA LEU A 7 -7.18 -2.31 -2.89
C LEU A 7 -7.80 -1.87 -4.24
N TYR A 8 -7.35 -0.78 -4.86
CA TYR A 8 -7.87 -0.33 -6.16
C TYR A 8 -7.40 -1.20 -7.32
N GLY A 9 -6.30 -1.92 -7.16
CA GLY A 9 -5.85 -2.89 -8.14
C GLY A 9 -4.44 -3.42 -7.91
N PRO A 10 -4.15 -4.60 -8.49
CA PRO A 10 -2.83 -5.22 -8.46
C PRO A 10 -1.85 -4.48 -9.37
N VAL A 11 -0.58 -4.90 -9.32
CA VAL A 11 0.43 -4.53 -10.31
C VAL A 11 0.15 -5.26 -11.63
N VAL A 12 -0.08 -4.51 -12.70
CA VAL A 12 -0.27 -5.06 -14.05
C VAL A 12 1.09 -5.08 -14.74
N PHE A 13 1.83 -6.15 -14.54
CA PHE A 13 3.21 -6.29 -15.02
C PHE A 13 3.37 -6.20 -16.54
N ASP A 14 2.35 -6.61 -17.28
CA ASP A 14 2.40 -6.62 -18.76
C ASP A 14 2.13 -5.23 -19.36
N ASP A 15 1.63 -4.30 -18.53
CA ASP A 15 1.42 -2.89 -18.93
C ASP A 15 1.59 -1.92 -17.73
N LEU A 16 2.79 -1.91 -17.14
CA LEU A 16 3.13 -1.06 -15.99
C LEU A 16 2.89 0.43 -16.25
N HIS A 17 3.09 0.85 -17.51
CA HIS A 17 3.12 2.26 -17.89
C HIS A 17 1.87 2.72 -18.66
N TYR A 18 0.78 1.98 -18.62
CA TYR A 18 -0.48 2.33 -19.30
C TYR A 18 -0.30 2.62 -20.79
N ARG A 19 0.48 1.77 -21.50
CA ARG A 19 0.70 1.92 -22.95
C ARG A 19 -0.42 1.33 -23.79
N PHE A 20 -1.13 0.32 -23.25
CA PHE A 20 -2.14 -0.47 -23.97
C PHE A 20 -3.53 -0.40 -23.31
N ARG A 21 -3.66 0.29 -22.20
CA ARG A 21 -4.92 0.54 -21.48
C ARG A 21 -5.10 2.03 -21.21
N PRO A 22 -6.35 2.54 -21.12
CA PRO A 22 -6.59 3.93 -20.72
C PRO A 22 -5.97 4.22 -19.36
N TYR A 23 -5.38 5.41 -19.22
CA TYR A 23 -4.90 5.89 -17.94
C TYR A 23 -6.09 6.22 -17.05
N ASP A 24 -6.07 5.70 -15.85
CA ASP A 24 -6.98 6.04 -14.76
C ASP A 24 -6.18 6.34 -13.50
N GLN A 25 -6.47 7.48 -12.88
CA GLN A 25 -5.67 7.98 -11.75
C GLN A 25 -5.74 7.06 -10.52
N TRP A 26 -6.90 6.45 -10.26
CA TRP A 26 -7.10 5.63 -9.07
C TRP A 26 -6.47 4.25 -9.20
N THR A 27 -6.63 3.61 -10.33
CA THR A 27 -5.97 2.34 -10.59
C THR A 27 -4.45 2.50 -10.74
N SER A 28 -3.97 3.62 -11.26
CA SER A 28 -2.54 3.95 -11.31
C SER A 28 -1.98 4.15 -9.90
N TYR A 29 -2.67 4.91 -9.06
CA TYR A 29 -2.32 5.06 -7.65
C TYR A 29 -2.34 3.71 -6.94
N GLY A 30 -3.41 2.94 -7.11
CA GLY A 30 -3.56 1.60 -6.53
C GLY A 30 -2.42 0.67 -6.91
N GLN A 31 -2.09 0.58 -8.20
CA GLN A 31 -0.95 -0.19 -8.70
C GLN A 31 0.36 0.21 -8.00
N SER A 32 0.61 1.52 -7.84
CA SER A 32 1.81 2.01 -7.16
C SER A 32 1.86 1.61 -5.69
N LYS A 33 0.71 1.58 -5.01
CA LYS A 33 0.62 1.21 -3.59
C LYS A 33 0.67 -0.30 -3.37
N SER A 34 0.14 -1.10 -4.31
CA SER A 34 0.36 -2.55 -4.36
C SER A 34 1.84 -2.89 -4.58
N ALA A 35 2.51 -2.15 -5.46
CA ALA A 35 3.95 -2.33 -5.69
C ALA A 35 4.78 -2.07 -4.43
N ILE A 36 4.41 -1.09 -3.59
CA ILE A 36 5.10 -0.84 -2.31
C ILE A 36 4.95 -2.02 -1.34
N VAL A 37 3.77 -2.65 -1.28
CA VAL A 37 3.56 -3.82 -0.43
C VAL A 37 4.35 -5.02 -0.95
N LEU A 38 4.29 -5.30 -2.26
CA LEU A 38 5.11 -6.35 -2.90
C LEU A 38 6.61 -6.12 -2.72
N PHE A 39 7.08 -4.86 -2.85
CA PHE A 39 8.47 -4.52 -2.55
C PHE A 39 8.84 -4.88 -1.11
N THR A 40 7.96 -4.60 -0.15
CA THR A 40 8.16 -4.95 1.25
C THR A 40 8.34 -6.46 1.44
N VAL A 41 7.49 -7.28 0.80
CA VAL A 41 7.61 -8.74 0.84
C VAL A 41 8.93 -9.21 0.24
N ALA A 42 9.29 -8.70 -0.94
CA ALA A 42 10.55 -9.05 -1.61
C ALA A 42 11.80 -8.64 -0.81
N ALA A 43 11.80 -7.43 -0.25
CA ALA A 43 12.92 -6.90 0.53
C ALA A 43 13.07 -7.65 1.87
N ALA A 44 11.95 -7.98 2.52
CA ALA A 44 11.96 -8.76 3.76
C ALA A 44 12.64 -10.13 3.58
N GLN A 45 12.39 -10.80 2.46
CA GLN A 45 13.03 -12.07 2.15
C GLN A 45 14.54 -11.92 1.85
N ARG A 46 14.92 -10.87 1.12
CA ARG A 46 16.30 -10.66 0.67
C ARG A 46 17.24 -10.17 1.77
N TRP A 47 16.71 -9.40 2.71
CA TRP A 47 17.49 -8.74 3.76
C TRP A 47 17.33 -9.39 5.13
N ALA A 48 16.67 -10.56 5.19
CA ALA A 48 16.45 -11.29 6.43
C ALA A 48 17.80 -11.66 7.12
N ASP A 49 18.76 -12.14 6.34
CA ASP A 49 20.07 -12.54 6.85
C ASP A 49 20.94 -11.35 7.28
N ASP A 50 20.65 -10.17 6.75
CA ASP A 50 21.27 -8.90 7.14
C ASP A 50 20.68 -8.30 8.43
N GLY A 51 19.62 -8.93 8.98
CA GLY A 51 18.92 -8.45 10.16
C GLY A 51 18.06 -7.21 9.92
N ILE A 52 17.69 -6.94 8.67
CA ILE A 52 16.88 -5.77 8.29
C ILE A 52 15.40 -6.17 8.24
N ALA A 53 14.60 -5.59 9.13
CA ALA A 53 13.15 -5.74 9.10
C ALA A 53 12.52 -4.72 8.15
N VAL A 54 11.64 -5.20 7.26
CA VAL A 54 10.92 -4.36 6.29
C VAL A 54 9.44 -4.63 6.39
N ASN A 55 8.65 -3.62 6.75
CA ASN A 55 7.19 -3.72 6.82
C ASN A 55 6.54 -2.56 6.08
N ALA A 56 5.36 -2.80 5.52
CA ALA A 56 4.53 -1.77 4.90
C ALA A 56 3.44 -1.30 5.86
N LEU A 57 2.96 -0.09 5.66
CA LEU A 57 1.87 0.45 6.46
C LEU A 57 0.95 1.38 5.66
N MET A 58 -0.29 1.51 6.14
CA MET A 58 -1.23 2.57 5.80
C MET A 58 -1.34 3.55 6.98
N PRO A 59 -1.10 4.86 6.78
CA PRO A 59 -1.21 5.84 7.85
C PRO A 59 -2.68 6.22 8.19
N GLY A 60 -3.63 5.85 7.31
CA GLY A 60 -5.03 6.23 7.42
C GLY A 60 -5.39 7.43 6.55
N ASN A 61 -6.58 7.96 6.75
CA ASN A 61 -7.11 9.13 6.05
C ASN A 61 -6.76 10.40 6.85
N ILE A 62 -5.80 11.20 6.37
CA ILE A 62 -5.34 12.43 7.03
C ILE A 62 -5.55 13.60 6.06
N ALA A 63 -6.75 14.17 6.07
CA ALA A 63 -7.15 15.23 5.12
C ALA A 63 -6.36 16.53 5.29
N SER A 64 -5.80 16.78 6.47
CA SER A 64 -5.00 17.98 6.77
C SER A 64 -3.62 18.02 6.11
N THR A 65 -3.20 16.94 5.41
CA THR A 65 -1.92 16.91 4.71
C THR A 65 -2.01 17.50 3.31
N ALA A 66 -0.86 17.90 2.75
CA ALA A 66 -0.78 18.38 1.38
C ALA A 66 -0.92 17.28 0.29
N LEU A 67 -1.13 16.03 0.67
CA LEU A 67 -1.23 14.90 -0.27
C LEU A 67 -2.35 15.12 -1.29
N VAL A 68 -3.48 15.60 -0.82
CA VAL A 68 -4.70 15.77 -1.60
C VAL A 68 -4.89 17.19 -2.17
N ARG A 69 -3.87 18.05 -2.13
CA ARG A 69 -3.94 19.46 -2.56
C ARG A 69 -4.35 19.66 -4.02
N HIS A 70 -4.25 18.64 -4.84
CA HIS A 70 -4.62 18.66 -6.27
C HIS A 70 -6.00 18.08 -6.56
N LEU A 71 -6.68 17.55 -5.54
CA LEU A 71 -7.99 16.95 -5.67
C LEU A 71 -9.07 17.96 -5.28
N GLY A 72 -10.11 18.05 -6.11
CA GLY A 72 -11.30 18.85 -5.83
C GLY A 72 -12.38 18.05 -5.10
N PRO A 73 -13.48 18.71 -4.65
CA PRO A 73 -14.60 18.04 -4.00
C PRO A 73 -15.21 16.91 -4.84
N ASP A 74 -15.26 17.07 -6.16
CA ASP A 74 -15.82 16.08 -7.08
C ASP A 74 -14.96 14.82 -7.18
N ASP A 75 -13.62 14.96 -7.10
CA ASP A 75 -12.69 13.83 -7.10
C ASP A 75 -12.92 12.92 -5.89
N PHE A 76 -13.13 13.52 -4.71
CA PHE A 76 -13.45 12.77 -3.49
C PHE A 76 -14.84 12.14 -3.54
N ALA A 77 -15.84 12.87 -4.07
CA ALA A 77 -17.19 12.34 -4.20
C ALA A 77 -17.25 11.13 -5.14
N ASN A 78 -16.39 11.09 -6.14
CA ASN A 78 -16.33 10.01 -7.12
C ASN A 78 -15.43 8.84 -6.66
N LEU A 79 -14.44 9.10 -5.82
CA LEU A 79 -13.49 8.07 -5.37
C LEU A 79 -14.18 6.80 -4.87
N GLY A 80 -15.09 6.91 -3.92
CA GLY A 80 -15.81 5.75 -3.36
C GLY A 80 -16.69 5.03 -4.39
N LYS A 81 -17.25 5.77 -5.37
CA LYS A 81 -18.08 5.19 -6.43
C LYS A 81 -17.24 4.44 -7.46
N GLU A 82 -16.09 4.98 -7.83
CA GLU A 82 -15.21 4.41 -8.86
C GLU A 82 -14.39 3.24 -8.32
N THR A 83 -13.99 3.29 -7.06
CA THR A 83 -13.08 2.28 -6.48
C THR A 83 -13.80 1.22 -5.65
N ALA A 84 -15.05 1.44 -5.25
CA ALA A 84 -15.81 0.63 -4.30
C ALA A 84 -15.10 0.44 -2.92
N VAL A 85 -14.13 1.28 -2.61
CA VAL A 85 -13.41 1.27 -1.33
C VAL A 85 -14.02 2.33 -0.41
N THR A 86 -14.34 1.93 0.82
CA THR A 86 -14.79 2.85 1.86
C THR A 86 -13.57 3.55 2.47
N LEU A 87 -13.56 4.88 2.49
CA LEU A 87 -12.51 5.61 3.17
C LEU A 87 -12.61 5.43 4.69
N PRO A 88 -11.50 5.15 5.38
CA PRO A 88 -11.50 5.08 6.84
C PRO A 88 -11.79 6.46 7.45
N PRO A 89 -12.20 6.50 8.73
CA PRO A 89 -12.39 7.76 9.45
C PRO A 89 -11.16 8.67 9.38
N GLU A 90 -11.41 9.99 9.38
CA GLU A 90 -10.32 10.97 9.37
C GLU A 90 -9.49 10.90 10.66
N LYS A 91 -8.17 11.05 10.51
CA LYS A 91 -7.18 11.03 11.59
C LYS A 91 -6.43 12.35 11.68
N THR A 92 -5.92 12.64 12.88
CA THR A 92 -4.92 13.69 13.05
C THR A 92 -3.57 13.26 12.48
N ILE A 93 -2.64 14.21 12.33
CA ILE A 93 -1.27 13.92 11.86
C ILE A 93 -0.57 12.95 12.81
N GLU A 94 -0.74 13.12 14.13
CA GLU A 94 -0.16 12.28 15.18
C GLU A 94 -0.70 10.84 15.09
N GLN A 95 -2.01 10.70 14.91
CA GLN A 95 -2.64 9.38 14.71
C GLN A 95 -2.14 8.71 13.42
N GLY A 96 -1.96 9.48 12.34
CA GLY A 96 -1.38 8.99 11.10
C GLY A 96 0.08 8.53 11.22
N ALA A 97 0.86 9.18 12.10
CA ALA A 97 2.24 8.81 12.37
C ALA A 97 2.38 7.58 13.29
N ALA A 98 1.36 7.25 14.09
CA ALA A 98 1.45 6.25 15.15
C ALA A 98 1.92 4.87 14.65
N THR A 99 1.37 4.37 13.54
CA THR A 99 1.79 3.08 12.96
C THR A 99 3.24 3.11 12.48
N SER A 100 3.72 4.24 11.94
CA SER A 100 5.12 4.41 11.56
C SER A 100 6.05 4.34 12.76
N VAL A 101 5.66 4.98 13.87
CA VAL A 101 6.44 4.96 15.13
C VAL A 101 6.46 3.56 15.73
N LEU A 102 5.32 2.86 15.73
CA LEU A 102 5.23 1.47 16.17
C LEU A 102 6.24 0.59 15.42
N LEU A 103 6.21 0.62 14.09
CA LEU A 103 7.08 -0.21 13.26
C LEU A 103 8.57 0.15 13.40
N ALA A 104 8.89 1.41 13.70
CA ALA A 104 10.27 1.87 13.81
C ALA A 104 10.89 1.64 15.19
N ALA A 105 10.08 1.57 16.26
CA ALA A 105 10.59 1.68 17.61
C ALA A 105 10.06 0.62 18.61
N SER A 106 9.04 -0.16 18.25
CA SER A 106 8.51 -1.16 19.17
C SER A 106 9.42 -2.39 19.28
N PRO A 107 9.89 -2.73 20.49
CA PRO A 107 10.68 -3.96 20.68
C PRO A 107 9.89 -5.24 20.39
N GLU A 108 8.56 -5.18 20.44
CA GLU A 108 7.68 -6.32 20.13
C GLU A 108 7.75 -6.71 18.66
N LEU A 109 8.19 -5.80 17.79
CA LEU A 109 8.28 -5.99 16.35
C LEU A 109 9.73 -6.17 15.84
N GLU A 110 10.72 -6.34 16.71
CA GLU A 110 12.13 -6.40 16.37
C GLU A 110 12.48 -7.40 15.25
N ARG A 111 11.73 -8.51 15.17
CA ARG A 111 11.94 -9.57 14.17
C ARG A 111 10.77 -9.75 13.21
N VAL A 112 9.79 -8.88 13.27
CA VAL A 112 8.62 -8.95 12.39
C VAL A 112 8.95 -8.28 11.09
N THR A 113 8.84 -9.01 9.97
CA THR A 113 9.17 -8.49 8.64
C THR A 113 8.22 -9.03 7.57
N GLY A 114 8.08 -8.30 6.45
CA GLY A 114 7.25 -8.71 5.32
C GLY A 114 5.74 -8.53 5.53
N ARG A 115 5.33 -7.74 6.52
CA ARG A 115 3.93 -7.57 6.91
C ARG A 115 3.38 -6.21 6.51
N TYR A 116 2.05 -6.13 6.48
CA TYR A 116 1.32 -4.89 6.23
C TYR A 116 0.54 -4.48 7.48
N TYR A 117 0.67 -3.22 7.87
CA TYR A 117 0.10 -2.67 9.10
C TYR A 117 -0.83 -1.51 8.84
N GLU A 118 -1.89 -1.42 9.66
CA GLU A 118 -2.78 -0.28 9.78
C GLU A 118 -3.25 -0.14 11.23
N ASP A 119 -3.54 1.09 11.67
CA ASP A 119 -4.07 1.34 13.01
C ASP A 119 -3.27 0.68 14.14
N CYS A 120 -1.94 0.67 14.03
CA CYS A 120 -1.01 0.04 14.96
C CYS A 120 -1.19 -1.49 15.13
N ALA A 121 -1.79 -2.17 14.15
CA ALA A 121 -1.95 -3.62 14.14
C ALA A 121 -1.60 -4.20 12.76
N GLU A 122 -1.26 -5.48 12.70
CA GLU A 122 -1.15 -6.21 11.43
C GLU A 122 -2.54 -6.26 10.78
N ALA A 123 -2.64 -5.85 9.52
CA ALA A 123 -3.89 -5.79 8.80
C ALA A 123 -4.38 -7.19 8.42
N PRO A 124 -5.68 -7.48 8.56
CA PRO A 124 -6.25 -8.73 8.08
C PRO A 124 -6.27 -8.80 6.56
N GLU A 125 -6.13 -9.99 6.00
CA GLU A 125 -6.41 -10.20 4.58
C GLU A 125 -7.90 -10.04 4.28
N VAL A 126 -8.20 -9.35 3.17
CA VAL A 126 -9.56 -9.18 2.65
C VAL A 126 -9.68 -9.80 1.26
N GLN A 127 -10.77 -10.51 0.99
CA GLN A 127 -10.96 -11.23 -0.27
C GLN A 127 -11.62 -10.37 -1.36
N GLU A 128 -12.19 -9.26 -0.97
CA GLU A 128 -12.83 -8.28 -1.85
C GLU A 128 -12.60 -6.88 -1.30
N ARG A 129 -12.72 -5.87 -2.14
CA ARG A 129 -12.53 -4.46 -1.74
C ARG A 129 -13.81 -3.78 -1.27
N GLU A 130 -14.96 -4.28 -1.69
CA GLU A 130 -16.24 -3.66 -1.43
C GLU A 130 -16.58 -3.68 0.07
N GLY A 131 -16.98 -2.51 0.58
CA GLY A 131 -17.37 -2.36 1.98
C GLY A 131 -16.22 -2.31 2.98
N HIS A 132 -14.96 -2.49 2.57
CA HIS A 132 -13.81 -2.44 3.47
C HIS A 132 -13.21 -1.04 3.56
N ALA A 133 -12.94 -0.60 4.81
CA ALA A 133 -12.21 0.62 5.12
C ALA A 133 -10.74 0.35 5.50
N GLY A 134 -10.28 -0.89 5.35
CA GLY A 134 -8.94 -1.36 5.69
C GLY A 134 -8.72 -2.79 5.21
N GLY A 135 -7.62 -3.41 5.67
CA GLY A 135 -7.20 -4.75 5.28
C GLY A 135 -6.15 -4.75 4.16
N VAL A 136 -5.64 -5.92 3.82
CA VAL A 136 -4.65 -6.12 2.77
C VAL A 136 -5.14 -7.15 1.75
N ALA A 137 -4.98 -6.83 0.46
CA ALA A 137 -5.34 -7.75 -0.61
C ALA A 137 -4.30 -8.88 -0.76
N PRO A 138 -4.72 -10.15 -0.96
CA PRO A 138 -3.79 -11.27 -1.13
C PRO A 138 -2.76 -11.07 -2.24
N TYR A 139 -3.14 -10.45 -3.36
CA TYR A 139 -2.22 -10.18 -4.47
C TYR A 139 -1.06 -9.23 -4.08
N ALA A 140 -1.22 -8.41 -3.06
CA ALA A 140 -0.19 -7.49 -2.59
C ALA A 140 0.82 -8.17 -1.65
N LEU A 141 0.49 -9.34 -1.09
CA LEU A 141 1.36 -10.14 -0.26
C LEU A 141 1.96 -11.36 -0.99
N ASP A 142 1.58 -11.56 -2.24
CA ASP A 142 1.99 -12.71 -3.05
C ASP A 142 3.52 -12.72 -3.31
N PRO A 143 4.25 -13.77 -2.89
CA PRO A 143 5.70 -13.82 -2.99
C PRO A 143 6.21 -13.93 -4.43
N ASP A 144 5.46 -14.54 -5.34
CA ASP A 144 5.86 -14.68 -6.74
C ASP A 144 5.75 -13.32 -7.46
N ASN A 145 4.67 -12.58 -7.19
CA ASN A 145 4.52 -11.21 -7.65
C ASN A 145 5.56 -10.26 -7.03
N ALA A 146 5.93 -10.48 -5.78
CA ALA A 146 6.97 -9.71 -5.11
C ALA A 146 8.34 -9.92 -5.78
N ASP A 147 8.70 -11.16 -6.10
CA ASP A 147 9.93 -11.48 -6.83
C ASP A 147 9.91 -10.94 -8.27
N ARG A 148 8.76 -11.04 -8.96
CA ARG A 148 8.56 -10.44 -10.29
C ARG A 148 8.75 -8.93 -10.26
N LEU A 149 8.16 -8.24 -9.27
CA LEU A 149 8.32 -6.79 -9.11
C LEU A 149 9.77 -6.40 -8.88
N TRP A 150 10.49 -7.14 -8.03
CA TRP A 150 11.90 -6.88 -7.76
C TRP A 150 12.73 -6.93 -9.04
N LYS A 151 12.61 -8.03 -9.81
CA LYS A 151 13.33 -8.21 -11.08
C LYS A 151 13.02 -7.10 -12.11
N VAL A 152 11.75 -6.73 -12.24
CA VAL A 152 11.35 -5.64 -13.15
C VAL A 152 11.91 -4.30 -12.67
N SER A 153 11.90 -4.04 -11.37
CA SER A 153 12.43 -2.80 -10.82
C SER A 153 13.94 -2.67 -11.06
N GLU A 154 14.71 -3.75 -10.90
CA GLU A 154 16.13 -3.77 -11.23
C GLU A 154 16.39 -3.45 -12.72
N GLN A 155 15.56 -3.99 -13.63
CA GLN A 155 15.69 -3.71 -15.06
C GLN A 155 15.36 -2.25 -15.42
N LEU A 156 14.43 -1.63 -14.71
CA LEU A 156 14.01 -0.26 -14.96
C LEU A 156 14.97 0.80 -14.39
N THR A 157 15.87 0.41 -13.50
CA THR A 157 16.81 1.31 -12.80
C THR A 157 18.26 1.18 -13.28
N GLN A 158 18.53 0.30 -14.23
CA GLN A 158 19.81 0.15 -14.95
C GLN A 158 19.87 1.10 -16.15
#